data_5a6f0e696f656ff89df9f03c5f96a725
#
_entry.id   5a6f0e696f656ff89df9f03c5f96a725
#
_cell.length_a   1.000
_cell.length_b   1.000
_cell.length_c   1.000
_cell.angle_alpha   90.00
_cell.angle_beta   90.00
_cell.angle_gamma   90.00
#
_symmetry.space_group_name_H-M   'P 1'
#
loop_
_entity.id
_entity.type
_entity.pdbx_description
1 polymer ?
#
loop_
_entity_poly.entity_id
_entity_poly.type
_entity_poly.pdbx_seq_one_letter_code
_entity_poly.pdbx_strand_id
1 'polypeptide(L)'
;MFQGLRQGGIFYILEKSDDINLKIGQVVSVSNPQPRYNQFGNTTTYGTQPEMVVDVKVKVGEETMEFKQLNANLNIANSGNVVVSDSKEAMSAEVEGLMRNSRQIIESVPYHEKMVVSCDAMLRELNPAFAKEKEQEEKMSMLEGEVTGIKETLGEMMNMLSSALGTTKSKKKEE
;
A
#
# COMPACT_ATOMS: atom_id res chain seq x y z
N MET A 1 -26.59 1.35 6.86
CA MET A 1 -27.01 1.22 5.45
C MET A 1 -27.04 2.60 4.83
N PHE A 2 -26.44 2.76 3.68
CA PHE A 2 -26.25 4.09 3.07
C PHE A 2 -27.55 4.83 2.77
N GLN A 3 -28.65 4.14 2.51
CA GLN A 3 -29.98 4.78 2.38
C GLN A 3 -30.51 5.44 3.66
N GLY A 4 -30.00 5.03 4.81
CA GLY A 4 -30.35 5.61 6.11
C GLY A 4 -29.48 6.79 6.54
N LEU A 5 -28.46 7.13 5.78
CA LEU A 5 -27.58 8.26 6.04
C LEU A 5 -28.36 9.58 6.01
N ARG A 6 -28.03 10.46 6.94
CA ARG A 6 -28.60 11.81 7.03
C ARG A 6 -27.48 12.84 7.03
N GLN A 7 -27.81 14.05 6.63
CA GLN A 7 -26.92 15.18 6.78
C GLN A 7 -26.42 15.31 8.22
N GLY A 8 -25.12 15.52 8.41
CA GLY A 8 -24.48 15.57 9.72
C GLY A 8 -24.06 14.21 10.28
N GLY A 9 -24.41 13.09 9.62
CA GLY A 9 -23.98 11.75 10.01
C GLY A 9 -22.46 11.57 9.86
N ILE A 10 -21.89 10.65 10.63
CA ILE A 10 -20.48 10.30 10.57
C ILE A 10 -20.25 9.33 9.39
N PHE A 11 -19.16 9.52 8.68
CA PHE A 11 -18.76 8.69 7.56
C PHE A 11 -17.27 8.34 7.65
N TYR A 12 -16.95 7.08 7.57
CA TYR A 12 -15.60 6.55 7.67
C TYR A 12 -15.05 6.28 6.27
N ILE A 13 -13.82 6.69 6.04
CA ILE A 13 -13.13 6.57 4.74
C ILE A 13 -11.76 5.98 5.02
N LEU A 14 -11.53 4.75 4.56
CA LEU A 14 -10.26 4.04 4.67
C LEU A 14 -9.56 4.07 3.31
N GLU A 15 -8.45 4.78 3.23
CA GLU A 15 -7.59 4.83 2.05
C GLU A 15 -6.56 3.71 2.13
N LYS A 16 -6.54 2.84 1.12
CA LYS A 16 -5.61 1.70 0.98
C LYS A 16 -4.53 2.04 -0.06
N SER A 17 -3.71 3.04 0.22
CA SER A 17 -2.50 3.34 -0.54
C SER A 17 -1.28 2.70 0.14
N ASP A 18 -0.08 3.15 -0.16
CA ASP A 18 1.16 2.66 0.48
C ASP A 18 1.09 2.77 2.01
N ASP A 19 0.48 3.85 2.51
CA ASP A 19 0.11 4.01 3.91
C ASP A 19 -1.41 3.94 4.07
N ILE A 20 -1.87 2.99 4.89
CA ILE A 20 -3.28 2.85 5.22
C ILE A 20 -3.69 4.00 6.14
N ASN A 21 -4.66 4.80 5.72
CA ASN A 21 -5.12 5.96 6.47
C ASN A 21 -6.64 5.96 6.65
N LEU A 22 -7.08 6.23 7.87
CA LEU A 22 -8.50 6.36 8.21
C LEU A 22 -8.87 7.83 8.36
N LYS A 23 -9.76 8.31 7.48
CA LYS A 23 -10.36 9.65 7.57
C LYS A 23 -11.78 9.53 8.08
N ILE A 24 -12.19 10.47 8.91
CA ILE A 24 -13.57 10.57 9.41
C ILE A 24 -14.13 11.88 8.86
N GLY A 25 -15.24 11.76 8.17
CA GLY A 25 -15.95 12.90 7.60
C GLY A 25 -17.38 13.01 8.10
N GLN A 26 -17.99 14.13 7.77
CA GLN A 26 -19.38 14.41 8.06
C GLN A 26 -20.18 14.45 6.76
N VAL A 27 -21.31 13.75 6.72
CA VAL A 27 -22.19 13.72 5.55
C VAL A 27 -22.79 15.11 5.32
N VAL A 28 -22.56 15.66 4.14
CA VAL A 28 -23.10 16.93 3.67
C VAL A 28 -24.46 16.73 3.02
N SER A 29 -24.55 15.74 2.13
CA SER A 29 -25.79 15.40 1.44
C SER A 29 -25.78 13.95 0.99
N VAL A 30 -26.98 13.38 0.86
CA VAL A 30 -27.24 12.04 0.32
C VAL A 30 -28.31 12.15 -0.75
N SER A 31 -28.11 11.53 -1.89
CA SER A 31 -29.16 11.49 -2.91
C SER A 31 -30.31 10.57 -2.51
N ASN A 32 -31.46 10.73 -3.15
CA ASN A 32 -32.50 9.72 -3.07
C ASN A 32 -32.01 8.41 -3.70
N PRO A 33 -32.41 7.23 -3.16
CA PRO A 33 -32.12 5.96 -3.79
C PRO A 33 -32.63 5.90 -5.23
N GLN A 34 -31.77 5.51 -6.14
CA GLN A 34 -32.07 5.38 -7.57
C GLN A 34 -31.54 4.04 -8.11
N PRO A 35 -32.19 3.47 -9.16
CA PRO A 35 -31.67 2.26 -9.78
C PRO A 35 -30.28 2.46 -10.34
N ARG A 36 -29.40 1.47 -10.18
CA ARG A 36 -28.08 1.49 -10.81
C ARG A 36 -28.23 1.31 -12.32
N TYR A 37 -27.69 2.24 -13.10
CA TYR A 37 -27.63 2.17 -14.55
C TYR A 37 -26.23 1.73 -14.99
N ASN A 38 -26.16 0.85 -15.99
CA ASN A 38 -24.89 0.53 -16.65
C ASN A 38 -24.52 1.67 -17.63
N GLN A 39 -23.32 1.59 -18.22
CA GLN A 39 -22.82 2.57 -19.20
C GLN A 39 -23.72 2.74 -20.44
N PHE A 40 -24.63 1.81 -20.69
CA PHE A 40 -25.57 1.82 -21.81
C PHE A 40 -26.96 2.34 -21.40
N GLY A 41 -27.13 2.87 -20.20
CA GLY A 41 -28.41 3.39 -19.70
C GLY A 41 -29.45 2.31 -19.33
N ASN A 42 -29.08 1.04 -19.34
CA ASN A 42 -29.95 -0.05 -18.90
C ASN A 42 -29.75 -0.31 -17.41
N THR A 43 -30.84 -0.62 -16.70
CA THR A 43 -30.75 -1.06 -15.30
C THR A 43 -29.98 -2.37 -15.23
N THR A 44 -28.99 -2.45 -14.33
CA THR A 44 -28.31 -3.71 -14.02
C THR A 44 -29.28 -4.57 -13.23
N THR A 45 -29.92 -5.51 -13.92
CA THR A 45 -30.86 -6.45 -13.31
C THR A 45 -30.22 -7.83 -13.33
N TYR A 46 -29.78 -8.32 -12.18
CA TYR A 46 -29.60 -9.74 -11.95
C TYR A 46 -30.74 -10.19 -11.05
N GLY A 47 -31.73 -10.85 -11.63
CA GLY A 47 -32.94 -11.22 -10.89
C GLY A 47 -34.04 -10.14 -10.98
N THR A 48 -35.06 -10.24 -10.14
CA THR A 48 -36.33 -9.53 -10.26
C THR A 48 -36.33 -8.07 -9.78
N GLN A 49 -35.24 -7.53 -9.20
CA GLN A 49 -35.22 -6.13 -8.72
C GLN A 49 -33.89 -5.44 -9.08
N PRO A 50 -33.95 -4.16 -9.52
CA PRO A 50 -32.75 -3.37 -9.77
C PRO A 50 -32.02 -3.05 -8.45
N GLU A 51 -30.68 -3.07 -8.51
CA GLU A 51 -29.84 -2.63 -7.42
C GLU A 51 -30.04 -1.12 -7.18
N MET A 52 -30.46 -0.75 -5.98
CA MET A 52 -30.63 0.66 -5.60
C MET A 52 -29.31 1.23 -5.10
N VAL A 53 -28.97 2.43 -5.56
CA VAL A 53 -27.74 3.15 -5.19
C VAL A 53 -28.04 4.57 -4.73
N VAL A 54 -27.13 5.12 -3.92
CA VAL A 54 -27.13 6.50 -3.46
C VAL A 54 -25.78 7.16 -3.72
N ASP A 55 -25.80 8.47 -3.94
CA ASP A 55 -24.59 9.30 -3.98
C ASP A 55 -24.47 10.04 -2.65
N VAL A 56 -23.27 10.04 -2.07
CA VAL A 56 -23.00 10.64 -0.78
C VAL A 56 -21.89 11.67 -0.91
N LYS A 57 -22.14 12.90 -0.46
CA LYS A 57 -21.12 13.95 -0.31
C LYS A 57 -20.71 14.04 1.15
N VAL A 58 -19.42 14.01 1.40
CA VAL A 58 -18.82 13.98 2.72
C VAL A 58 -17.78 15.08 2.83
N LYS A 59 -17.82 15.84 3.92
CA LYS A 59 -16.80 16.82 4.26
C LYS A 59 -15.78 16.19 5.21
N VAL A 60 -14.51 16.25 4.82
CA VAL A 60 -13.35 15.80 5.60
C VAL A 60 -12.42 16.99 5.81
N GLY A 61 -12.43 17.56 7.01
CA GLY A 61 -11.72 18.83 7.24
C GLY A 61 -12.29 19.96 6.38
N GLU A 62 -11.47 20.51 5.48
CA GLU A 62 -11.89 21.57 4.54
C GLU A 62 -12.30 21.01 3.15
N GLU A 63 -12.01 19.76 2.87
CA GLU A 63 -12.29 19.13 1.58
C GLU A 63 -13.67 18.47 1.56
N THR A 64 -14.30 18.46 0.39
CA THR A 64 -15.53 17.71 0.15
C THR A 64 -15.28 16.62 -0.86
N MET A 65 -15.53 15.39 -0.46
CA MET A 65 -15.41 14.19 -1.28
C MET A 65 -16.80 13.70 -1.70
N GLU A 66 -16.92 13.19 -2.92
CA GLU A 66 -18.17 12.63 -3.45
C GLU A 66 -17.99 11.15 -3.75
N PHE A 67 -18.85 10.32 -3.18
CA PHE A 67 -18.91 8.89 -3.41
C PHE A 67 -20.20 8.56 -4.15
N LYS A 68 -20.04 8.06 -5.38
CA LYS A 68 -21.17 7.80 -6.28
C LYS A 68 -21.54 6.33 -6.31
N GLN A 69 -22.82 6.07 -6.54
CA GLN A 69 -23.37 4.72 -6.77
C GLN A 69 -23.06 3.73 -5.62
N LEU A 70 -23.08 4.19 -4.38
CA LEU A 70 -22.99 3.29 -3.22
C LEU A 70 -24.27 2.47 -3.11
N ASN A 71 -24.16 1.15 -2.92
CA ASN A 71 -25.33 0.29 -2.75
C ASN A 71 -26.13 0.73 -1.53
N ALA A 72 -27.38 1.13 -1.75
CA ALA A 72 -28.26 1.71 -0.71
C ALA A 72 -28.48 0.79 0.49
N ASN A 73 -28.43 -0.53 0.27
CA ASN A 73 -28.72 -1.55 1.28
C ASN A 73 -27.47 -2.01 2.05
N LEU A 74 -26.27 -1.57 1.67
CA LEU A 74 -25.05 -1.89 2.36
C LEU A 74 -24.65 -0.77 3.33
N ASN A 75 -23.78 -1.11 4.27
CA ASN A 75 -23.15 -0.18 5.20
C ASN A 75 -21.66 -0.01 4.97
N ILE A 76 -21.09 -0.74 4.01
CA ILE A 76 -19.70 -0.65 3.58
C ILE A 76 -19.63 -0.82 2.07
N ALA A 77 -18.76 -0.09 1.41
CA ALA A 77 -18.52 -0.18 -0.03
C ALA A 77 -17.06 0.07 -0.37
N ASN A 78 -16.60 -0.61 -1.42
CA ASN A 78 -15.27 -0.40 -2.00
C ASN A 78 -15.39 0.49 -3.24
N SER A 79 -14.56 1.53 -3.30
CA SER A 79 -14.44 2.44 -4.45
C SER A 79 -12.96 2.58 -4.80
N GLY A 80 -12.46 1.67 -5.67
CA GLY A 80 -11.03 1.59 -5.99
C GLY A 80 -10.18 1.27 -4.76
N ASN A 81 -9.23 2.15 -4.44
CA ASN A 81 -8.36 2.03 -3.26
C ASN A 81 -8.99 2.56 -1.97
N VAL A 82 -10.26 2.93 -1.99
CA VAL A 82 -10.94 3.51 -0.84
C VAL A 82 -12.08 2.60 -0.41
N VAL A 83 -12.15 2.33 0.90
CA VAL A 83 -13.31 1.68 1.54
C VAL A 83 -14.06 2.72 2.33
N VAL A 84 -15.37 2.76 2.15
CA VAL A 84 -16.23 3.73 2.84
C VAL A 84 -17.31 3.01 3.65
N SER A 85 -17.67 3.58 4.79
CA SER A 85 -18.69 3.01 5.66
C SER A 85 -19.44 4.08 6.48
N ASP A 86 -20.72 3.84 6.74
CA ASP A 86 -21.54 4.57 7.70
C ASP A 86 -21.50 3.95 9.11
N SER A 87 -20.82 2.80 9.27
CA SER A 87 -20.73 2.05 10.52
C SER A 87 -19.27 1.93 10.96
N LYS A 88 -19.03 2.33 12.21
CA LYS A 88 -17.72 2.15 12.86
C LYS A 88 -17.36 0.67 12.99
N GLU A 89 -18.34 -0.15 13.33
CA GLU A 89 -18.17 -1.59 13.50
C GLU A 89 -17.79 -2.27 12.18
N ALA A 90 -18.46 -1.91 11.09
CA ALA A 90 -18.13 -2.44 9.76
C ALA A 90 -16.73 -1.99 9.33
N MET A 91 -16.34 -0.75 9.59
CA MET A 91 -14.99 -0.26 9.30
C MET A 91 -13.93 -0.95 10.16
N SER A 92 -14.20 -1.17 11.46
CA SER A 92 -13.31 -1.93 12.34
C SER A 92 -13.09 -3.35 11.86
N ALA A 93 -14.16 -4.04 11.44
CA ALA A 93 -14.07 -5.40 10.90
C ALA A 93 -13.24 -5.45 9.61
N GLU A 94 -13.36 -4.44 8.74
CA GLU A 94 -12.52 -4.32 7.53
C GLU A 94 -11.04 -4.17 7.87
N VAL A 95 -10.70 -3.26 8.80
CA VAL A 95 -9.33 -3.04 9.25
C VAL A 95 -8.75 -4.30 9.92
N GLU A 96 -9.53 -5.00 10.74
CA GLU A 96 -9.13 -6.27 11.34
C GLU A 96 -8.91 -7.36 10.29
N GLY A 97 -9.74 -7.39 9.25
CA GLY A 97 -9.59 -8.28 8.11
C GLY A 97 -8.27 -8.04 7.36
N LEU A 98 -7.94 -6.78 7.07
CA LEU A 98 -6.68 -6.39 6.45
C LEU A 98 -5.47 -6.78 7.32
N MET A 99 -5.54 -6.54 8.63
CA MET A 99 -4.48 -6.91 9.56
C MET A 99 -4.27 -8.43 9.60
N ARG A 100 -5.34 -9.23 9.68
CA ARG A 100 -5.25 -10.70 9.67
C ARG A 100 -4.64 -11.22 8.38
N ASN A 101 -5.08 -10.69 7.24
CA ASN A 101 -4.55 -11.07 5.93
C ASN A 101 -3.06 -10.76 5.81
N SER A 102 -2.63 -9.56 6.22
CA SER A 102 -1.22 -9.16 6.22
C SER A 102 -0.38 -10.05 7.14
N ARG A 103 -0.88 -10.41 8.34
CA ARG A 103 -0.20 -11.34 9.24
C ARG A 103 -0.04 -12.73 8.61
N GLN A 104 -1.09 -13.24 7.98
CA GLN A 104 -1.05 -14.54 7.30
C GLN A 104 -0.02 -14.54 6.16
N ILE A 105 0.09 -13.45 5.40
CA ILE A 105 1.11 -13.29 4.36
C ILE A 105 2.50 -13.33 4.98
N ILE A 106 2.75 -12.57 6.05
CA ILE A 106 4.05 -12.54 6.75
C ILE A 106 4.40 -13.92 7.30
N GLU A 107 3.46 -14.62 7.90
CA GLU A 107 3.65 -15.98 8.42
C GLU A 107 3.97 -16.99 7.31
N SER A 108 3.50 -16.76 6.09
CA SER A 108 3.77 -17.62 4.94
C SER A 108 5.15 -17.39 4.31
N VAL A 109 5.82 -16.26 4.59
CA VAL A 109 7.13 -15.90 4.01
C VAL A 109 8.18 -16.99 4.18
N PRO A 110 8.40 -17.58 5.37
CA PRO A 110 9.41 -18.62 5.53
C PRO A 110 9.17 -19.89 4.69
N TYR A 111 7.89 -20.19 4.41
CA TYR A 111 7.54 -21.28 3.51
C TYR A 111 7.93 -20.94 2.07
N HIS A 112 7.62 -19.73 1.62
CA HIS A 112 7.94 -19.29 0.26
C HIS A 112 9.45 -19.12 0.06
N GLU A 113 10.19 -18.67 1.05
CA GLU A 113 11.66 -18.60 1.01
C GLU A 113 12.27 -20.01 0.80
N LYS A 114 11.82 -21.01 1.57
CA LYS A 114 12.26 -22.40 1.38
C LYS A 114 11.90 -22.94 0.00
N MET A 115 10.70 -22.61 -0.49
CA MET A 115 10.24 -23.01 -1.81
C MET A 115 11.15 -22.44 -2.90
N VAL A 116 11.50 -21.15 -2.82
CA VAL A 116 12.40 -20.48 -3.76
C VAL A 116 13.77 -21.17 -3.80
N VAL A 117 14.36 -21.45 -2.63
CA VAL A 117 15.66 -22.15 -2.54
C VAL A 117 15.58 -23.55 -3.18
N SER A 118 14.50 -24.29 -2.90
CA SER A 118 14.31 -25.62 -3.46
C SER A 118 14.12 -25.58 -4.98
N CYS A 119 13.34 -24.63 -5.47
CA CYS A 119 13.13 -24.45 -6.92
C CYS A 119 14.42 -24.04 -7.63
N ASP A 120 15.21 -23.14 -7.02
CA ASP A 120 16.51 -22.72 -7.57
C ASP A 120 17.46 -23.94 -7.72
N ALA A 121 17.56 -24.79 -6.68
CA ALA A 121 18.36 -26.02 -6.74
C ALA A 121 17.90 -26.96 -7.85
N MET A 122 16.59 -27.17 -7.98
CA MET A 122 16.04 -28.02 -9.05
C MET A 122 16.29 -27.43 -10.44
N LEU A 123 16.17 -26.12 -10.61
CA LEU A 123 16.44 -25.45 -11.88
C LEU A 123 17.90 -25.53 -12.28
N ARG A 124 18.85 -25.49 -11.33
CA ARG A 124 20.29 -25.68 -11.60
C ARG A 124 20.57 -27.09 -12.10
N GLU A 125 19.86 -28.11 -11.59
CA GLU A 125 19.99 -29.49 -12.08
C GLU A 125 19.36 -29.70 -13.46
N LEU A 126 18.18 -29.13 -13.68
CA LEU A 126 17.40 -29.32 -14.91
C LEU A 126 17.91 -28.48 -16.09
N ASN A 127 18.50 -27.33 -15.81
CA ASN A 127 18.93 -26.36 -16.83
C ASN A 127 20.36 -25.87 -16.60
N PRO A 128 21.36 -26.46 -17.31
CA PRO A 128 22.77 -26.04 -17.18
C PRO A 128 23.04 -24.57 -17.58
N ALA A 129 22.20 -23.99 -18.44
CA ALA A 129 22.32 -22.58 -18.79
C ALA A 129 21.91 -21.69 -17.60
N PHE A 130 20.82 -22.02 -16.91
CA PHE A 130 20.38 -21.35 -15.69
C PHE A 130 21.45 -21.43 -14.58
N ALA A 131 22.09 -22.58 -14.42
CA ALA A 131 23.17 -22.74 -13.44
C ALA A 131 24.33 -21.77 -13.69
N LYS A 132 24.75 -21.60 -14.96
CA LYS A 132 25.81 -20.66 -15.34
C LYS A 132 25.40 -19.21 -15.14
N GLU A 133 24.18 -18.85 -15.48
CA GLU A 133 23.64 -17.50 -15.29
C GLU A 133 23.62 -17.12 -13.80
N LYS A 134 23.14 -18.02 -12.96
CA LYS A 134 23.15 -17.82 -11.49
C LYS A 134 24.56 -17.71 -10.92
N GLU A 135 25.49 -18.51 -11.36
CA GLU A 135 26.89 -18.39 -10.95
C GLU A 135 27.49 -17.03 -11.34
N GLN A 136 27.13 -16.49 -12.51
CA GLN A 136 27.55 -15.15 -12.93
C GLN A 136 26.90 -14.05 -12.09
N GLU A 137 25.61 -14.15 -11.79
CA GLU A 137 24.92 -13.21 -10.91
C GLU A 137 25.55 -13.19 -9.51
N GLU A 138 25.84 -14.35 -8.92
CA GLU A 138 26.48 -14.47 -7.62
C GLU A 138 27.88 -13.82 -7.60
N LYS A 139 28.68 -14.07 -8.65
CA LYS A 139 29.99 -13.42 -8.79
C LYS A 139 29.89 -11.91 -8.96
N MET A 140 28.90 -11.44 -9.73
CA MET A 140 28.65 -10.01 -9.91
C MET A 140 28.25 -9.34 -8.60
N SER A 141 27.33 -9.94 -7.85
CA SER A 141 26.91 -9.45 -6.53
C SER A 141 28.07 -9.40 -5.52
N MET A 142 28.96 -10.41 -5.51
CA MET A 142 30.16 -10.39 -4.67
C MET A 142 31.09 -9.23 -5.04
N LEU A 143 31.35 -9.04 -6.35
CA LEU A 143 32.19 -7.93 -6.82
C LEU A 143 31.59 -6.56 -6.49
N GLU A 144 30.29 -6.40 -6.62
CA GLU A 144 29.60 -5.16 -6.24
C GLU A 144 29.72 -4.89 -4.73
N GLY A 145 29.60 -5.93 -3.90
CA GLY A 145 29.83 -5.83 -2.46
C GLY A 145 31.28 -5.41 -2.12
N GLU A 146 32.28 -6.01 -2.77
CA GLU A 146 33.70 -5.65 -2.60
C GLU A 146 33.98 -4.21 -3.05
N VAL A 147 33.43 -3.78 -4.20
CA VAL A 147 33.58 -2.41 -4.70
C VAL A 147 32.94 -1.40 -3.72
N THR A 148 31.79 -1.75 -3.13
CA THR A 148 31.13 -0.90 -2.14
C THR A 148 31.99 -0.79 -0.89
N GLY A 149 32.53 -1.89 -0.36
CA GLY A 149 33.44 -1.89 0.79
C GLY A 149 34.73 -1.08 0.54
N ILE A 150 35.31 -1.18 -0.68
CA ILE A 150 36.47 -0.37 -1.06
C ILE A 150 36.12 1.12 -1.09
N LYS A 151 34.94 1.50 -1.61
CA LYS A 151 34.49 2.90 -1.64
C LYS A 151 34.31 3.46 -0.22
N GLU A 152 33.74 2.68 0.68
CA GLU A 152 33.56 3.06 2.09
C GLU A 152 34.91 3.27 2.76
N THR A 153 35.83 2.32 2.60
CA THR A 153 37.19 2.41 3.16
C THR A 153 37.96 3.63 2.61
N LEU A 154 37.87 3.90 1.31
CA LEU A 154 38.44 5.10 0.70
C LEU A 154 37.83 6.38 1.25
N GLY A 155 36.51 6.41 1.48
CA GLY A 155 35.80 7.53 2.10
C GLY A 155 36.32 7.81 3.52
N GLU A 156 36.49 6.76 4.33
CA GLU A 156 37.05 6.87 5.68
C GLU A 156 38.50 7.36 5.68
N MET A 157 39.34 6.84 4.78
CA MET A 157 40.71 7.29 4.61
C MET A 157 40.80 8.76 4.21
N MET A 158 39.95 9.21 3.29
CA MET A 158 39.88 10.62 2.87
C MET A 158 39.44 11.53 4.04
N ASN A 159 38.48 11.09 4.85
CA ASN A 159 38.05 11.83 6.03
C ASN A 159 39.16 11.93 7.08
N MET A 160 39.87 10.84 7.32
CA MET A 160 41.04 10.85 8.23
C MET A 160 42.18 11.75 7.73
N LEU A 161 42.48 11.73 6.44
CA LEU A 161 43.46 12.61 5.83
C LEU A 161 43.03 14.09 5.92
N SER A 162 41.81 14.41 5.63
CA SER A 162 41.30 15.78 5.69
C SER A 162 41.31 16.34 7.13
N SER A 163 40.99 15.50 8.13
CA SER A 163 41.09 15.89 9.55
C SER A 163 42.55 16.06 10.02
N ALA A 164 43.45 15.19 9.57
CA ALA A 164 44.90 15.31 9.89
C ALA A 164 45.52 16.57 9.24
N LEU A 165 45.16 16.89 7.99
CA LEU A 165 45.64 18.11 7.32
C LEU A 165 44.99 19.39 7.87
N GLY A 166 43.76 19.32 8.38
CA GLY A 166 43.07 20.43 9.02
C GLY A 166 43.73 20.82 10.37
N THR A 167 44.22 19.85 11.11
CA THR A 167 44.94 20.07 12.41
C THR A 167 46.34 20.66 12.21
N THR A 168 47.01 20.40 11.09
CA THR A 168 48.35 20.97 10.82
C THR A 168 48.30 22.44 10.42
N LYS A 169 47.19 22.94 9.83
CA LYS A 169 47.01 24.37 9.51
C LYS A 169 46.74 25.25 10.75
N SER A 170 46.18 24.68 11.79
CA SER A 170 45.91 25.42 13.04
C SER A 170 47.16 25.69 13.89
N LYS A 171 48.19 24.84 13.83
CA LYS A 171 49.44 25.00 14.62
C LYS A 171 50.46 25.96 14.00
N LYS A 172 50.26 26.48 12.79
CA LYS A 172 51.22 27.38 12.10
C LYS A 172 50.82 28.85 12.13
N LYS A 173 49.84 29.24 12.97
CA LYS A 173 49.37 30.62 13.16
C LYS A 173 49.63 31.18 14.56
N GLU A 174 50.40 30.46 15.41
CA GLU A 174 50.80 30.91 16.74
C GLU A 174 52.32 30.86 16.91
N GLU A 175 53.07 31.37 15.96
CA GLU A 175 54.47 31.81 16.12
C GLU A 175 54.64 33.17 15.42
#